data_b2a5aa8b1830fb4df7c7f529a4226754
#
_entry.id   b2a5aa8b1830fb4df7c7f529a4226754
#
_cell.length_a   1.000
_cell.length_b   1.000
_cell.length_c   1.000
_cell.angle_alpha   90.00
_cell.angle_beta   90.00
_cell.angle_gamma   90.00
#
_symmetry.space_group_name_H-M   'P 1'
#
loop_
_entity.id
_entity.type
_entity.pdbx_description
1 polymer ?
#
loop_
_entity_poly.entity_id
_entity_poly.type
_entity_poly.pdbx_seq_one_letter_code
_entity_poly.pdbx_strand_id
1 'polypeptide(L)'
;MKFSDLNLIPPILKAAAEAGYEEPSPIQQKAIPPVLAGRDLLGCAQTGTGKTAAFAMPILQRLAAAPAPSGGRPIRALILTPTRELALQIDESFAAYGRHMRLAHCVIFGGVNQNPQVARLKKGVDILTATPGRLNDLIGQGCIDLKNVEIFVLDEADRMLDMGFVHDVKRVLACLPGQKQTLLFSATMPREIEELTDGLLHGPEKVMVAPPATTVERIEQSVYFVDKGNKRHLLAQLLQKPEVTSALVFTRTKHGADRVVRELARAGIGAMAIHGNKSQNARQDALGRFKDGRIRVLVATDIAARGIDVSGLSHVFNYDLPNIPETYVHRIGRTGRAGHAGVAVSFCDFEEKEYLADIEKLTHIRIPSVEHEWPMQVFEKEEKQTQGRGQRAPRAERAPAVRPAVQAQQQAPARKKPVRAAARPEKSEEFQMEQTNTPQRPQQDGAAPAESAKRRRRRGGRRHKSGGQGPAAASQAPQKKESAPQAQPQQPQKEKPANGAPRGKNGRGEKAEHAPRAEKSAKSAKEEPRFSEVDDSIQLIARRAPAQKYASFEEYMKAHEE
;
A
#
# COMPACT_ATOMS: atom_id res chain seq x y z
N MET A 1 -30.11 4.96 -8.86
CA MET A 1 -29.35 4.44 -10.03
C MET A 1 -28.86 3.06 -9.68
N LYS A 2 -29.08 2.08 -10.54
CA LYS A 2 -28.58 0.71 -10.33
C LYS A 2 -27.32 0.46 -11.16
N PHE A 3 -26.57 -0.60 -10.88
CA PHE A 3 -25.41 -0.99 -11.71
C PHE A 3 -25.78 -1.28 -13.17
N SER A 4 -27.01 -1.77 -13.42
CA SER A 4 -27.56 -1.96 -14.78
C SER A 4 -27.59 -0.67 -15.61
N ASP A 5 -27.71 0.49 -14.95
CA ASP A 5 -27.83 1.79 -15.60
C ASP A 5 -26.47 2.37 -16.04
N LEU A 6 -25.36 1.70 -15.65
CA LEU A 6 -23.98 2.11 -15.95
C LEU A 6 -23.41 1.51 -17.23
N ASN A 7 -24.23 0.88 -18.08
CA ASN A 7 -23.81 0.24 -19.33
C ASN A 7 -22.73 -0.84 -19.16
N LEU A 8 -22.73 -1.54 -18.01
CA LEU A 8 -21.84 -2.67 -17.76
C LEU A 8 -22.38 -3.94 -18.41
N ILE A 9 -21.47 -4.77 -18.97
CA ILE A 9 -21.83 -6.03 -19.63
C ILE A 9 -22.33 -7.08 -18.62
N PRO A 10 -23.19 -8.03 -19.06
CA PRO A 10 -23.80 -9.02 -18.16
C PRO A 10 -22.84 -9.82 -17.29
N PRO A 11 -21.63 -10.24 -17.76
CA PRO A 11 -20.68 -10.95 -16.90
C PRO A 11 -20.23 -10.13 -15.69
N ILE A 12 -20.05 -8.81 -15.85
CA ILE A 12 -19.64 -7.90 -14.76
C ILE A 12 -20.83 -7.64 -13.83
N LEU A 13 -22.03 -7.41 -14.38
CA LEU A 13 -23.24 -7.22 -13.57
C LEU A 13 -23.52 -8.45 -12.68
N LYS A 14 -23.35 -9.65 -13.26
CA LYS A 14 -23.50 -10.89 -12.50
C LYS A 14 -22.46 -11.00 -11.38
N ALA A 15 -21.19 -10.70 -11.66
CA ALA A 15 -20.13 -10.73 -10.67
C ALA A 15 -20.34 -9.68 -9.57
N ALA A 16 -20.85 -8.49 -9.89
CA ALA A 16 -21.18 -7.45 -8.93
C ALA A 16 -22.33 -7.90 -7.99
N ALA A 17 -23.40 -8.49 -8.55
CA ALA A 17 -24.49 -9.03 -7.74
C ALA A 17 -24.04 -10.16 -6.81
N GLU A 18 -23.19 -11.09 -7.30
CA GLU A 18 -22.57 -12.16 -6.47
C GLU A 18 -21.66 -11.62 -5.37
N ALA A 19 -21.08 -10.42 -5.54
CA ALA A 19 -20.29 -9.71 -4.54
C ALA A 19 -21.13 -8.84 -3.59
N GLY A 20 -22.49 -8.87 -3.71
CA GLY A 20 -23.41 -8.13 -2.85
C GLY A 20 -23.52 -6.64 -3.18
N TYR A 21 -23.15 -6.21 -4.39
CA TYR A 21 -23.34 -4.83 -4.81
C TYR A 21 -24.76 -4.62 -5.34
N GLU A 22 -25.55 -3.82 -4.64
CA GLU A 22 -26.92 -3.49 -5.05
C GLU A 22 -26.98 -2.16 -5.80
N GLU A 23 -26.37 -1.12 -5.21
CA GLU A 23 -26.36 0.22 -5.78
C GLU A 23 -24.92 0.75 -5.93
N PRO A 24 -24.61 1.44 -7.03
CA PRO A 24 -23.30 2.04 -7.21
C PRO A 24 -23.11 3.24 -6.28
N SER A 25 -21.93 3.32 -5.66
CA SER A 25 -21.53 4.47 -4.85
C SER A 25 -21.37 5.73 -5.72
N PRO A 26 -21.38 6.95 -5.11
CA PRO A 26 -21.25 8.20 -5.88
C PRO A 26 -20.02 8.27 -6.79
N ILE A 27 -18.87 7.73 -6.35
CA ILE A 27 -17.66 7.67 -7.21
C ILE A 27 -17.85 6.71 -8.38
N GLN A 28 -18.53 5.58 -8.18
CA GLN A 28 -18.80 4.61 -9.23
C GLN A 28 -19.77 5.16 -10.26
N GLN A 29 -20.85 5.83 -9.83
CA GLN A 29 -21.82 6.45 -10.71
C GLN A 29 -21.19 7.49 -11.65
N LYS A 30 -20.27 8.30 -11.12
CA LYS A 30 -19.63 9.38 -11.88
C LYS A 30 -18.42 8.92 -12.68
N ALA A 31 -17.63 7.94 -12.19
CA ALA A 31 -16.39 7.54 -12.82
C ALA A 31 -16.54 6.42 -13.87
N ILE A 32 -17.47 5.46 -13.69
CA ILE A 32 -17.62 4.33 -14.62
C ILE A 32 -17.95 4.81 -16.05
N PRO A 33 -18.91 5.70 -16.30
CA PRO A 33 -19.26 6.12 -17.67
C PRO A 33 -18.10 6.77 -18.43
N PRO A 34 -17.37 7.79 -17.92
CA PRO A 34 -16.24 8.36 -18.65
C PRO A 34 -15.09 7.38 -18.85
N VAL A 35 -14.83 6.46 -17.89
CA VAL A 35 -13.81 5.41 -18.09
C VAL A 35 -14.20 4.46 -19.22
N LEU A 36 -15.45 4.06 -19.32
CA LEU A 36 -15.96 3.26 -20.45
C LEU A 36 -15.84 4.00 -21.79
N ALA A 37 -16.06 5.32 -21.79
CA ALA A 37 -15.91 6.18 -22.96
C ALA A 37 -14.43 6.41 -23.37
N GLY A 38 -13.47 5.90 -22.60
CA GLY A 38 -12.04 6.03 -22.92
C GLY A 38 -11.43 7.37 -22.53
N ARG A 39 -12.12 8.21 -21.75
CA ARG A 39 -11.60 9.49 -21.28
C ARG A 39 -10.64 9.31 -20.11
N ASP A 40 -9.66 10.21 -20.00
CA ASP A 40 -8.84 10.32 -18.81
C ASP A 40 -9.70 10.77 -17.63
N LEU A 41 -9.32 10.34 -16.43
CA LEU A 41 -10.08 10.62 -15.21
C LEU A 41 -9.18 11.13 -14.09
N LEU A 42 -9.60 12.21 -13.44
CA LEU A 42 -9.11 12.63 -12.13
C LEU A 42 -10.19 12.36 -11.08
N GLY A 43 -10.00 11.32 -10.29
CA GLY A 43 -10.93 10.91 -9.25
C GLY A 43 -10.46 11.34 -7.86
N CYS A 44 -11.12 12.32 -7.24
CA CYS A 44 -10.85 12.67 -5.86
C CYS A 44 -11.89 12.05 -4.94
N ALA A 45 -11.46 11.06 -4.16
CA ALA A 45 -12.32 10.35 -3.23
C ALA A 45 -11.52 9.66 -2.13
N GLN A 46 -12.05 9.60 -0.92
CA GLN A 46 -11.43 8.92 0.22
C GLN A 46 -11.37 7.39 0.03
N THR A 47 -10.53 6.72 0.82
CA THR A 47 -10.46 5.25 0.88
C THR A 47 -11.80 4.68 1.39
N GLY A 48 -12.27 3.58 0.78
CA GLY A 48 -13.53 2.94 1.16
C GLY A 48 -14.78 3.49 0.48
N THR A 49 -14.64 4.44 -0.45
CA THR A 49 -15.77 4.97 -1.26
C THR A 49 -16.13 4.07 -2.45
N GLY A 50 -15.34 3.00 -2.71
CA GLY A 50 -15.56 2.10 -3.83
C GLY A 50 -14.75 2.44 -5.10
N LYS A 51 -13.65 3.20 -4.99
CA LYS A 51 -12.75 3.55 -6.11
C LYS A 51 -12.29 2.36 -6.92
N THR A 52 -11.93 1.25 -6.26
CA THR A 52 -11.44 0.05 -6.95
C THR A 52 -12.46 -0.49 -7.96
N ALA A 53 -13.73 -0.60 -7.59
CA ALA A 53 -14.77 -1.01 -8.51
C ALA A 53 -15.02 0.03 -9.62
N ALA A 54 -14.86 1.32 -9.30
CA ALA A 54 -15.05 2.42 -10.26
C ALA A 54 -14.06 2.37 -11.42
N PHE A 55 -12.83 1.83 -11.24
CA PHE A 55 -11.91 1.62 -12.35
C PHE A 55 -11.85 0.16 -12.81
N ALA A 56 -11.93 -0.83 -11.91
CA ALA A 56 -11.72 -2.23 -12.28
C ALA A 56 -12.82 -2.77 -13.21
N MET A 57 -14.10 -2.48 -12.93
CA MET A 57 -15.21 -2.94 -13.75
C MET A 57 -15.14 -2.41 -15.19
N PRO A 58 -14.98 -1.10 -15.45
CA PRO A 58 -14.85 -0.60 -16.83
C PRO A 58 -13.56 -1.05 -17.52
N ILE A 59 -12.44 -1.23 -16.81
CA ILE A 59 -11.21 -1.80 -17.38
C ILE A 59 -11.47 -3.21 -17.89
N LEU A 60 -12.07 -4.07 -17.08
CA LEU A 60 -12.45 -5.43 -17.49
C LEU A 60 -13.31 -5.44 -18.75
N GLN A 61 -14.32 -4.57 -18.82
CA GLN A 61 -15.20 -4.46 -19.99
C GLN A 61 -14.45 -4.00 -21.24
N ARG A 62 -13.62 -2.96 -21.14
CA ARG A 62 -12.84 -2.44 -22.26
C ARG A 62 -11.85 -3.47 -22.81
N LEU A 63 -11.13 -4.15 -21.93
CA LEU A 63 -10.19 -5.20 -22.34
C LEU A 63 -10.87 -6.41 -22.94
N ALA A 64 -12.10 -6.74 -22.53
CA ALA A 64 -12.88 -7.83 -23.11
C ALA A 64 -13.43 -7.49 -24.49
N ALA A 65 -13.74 -6.23 -24.77
CA ALA A 65 -14.23 -5.77 -26.05
C ALA A 65 -13.17 -5.81 -27.17
N ALA A 66 -11.89 -5.69 -26.81
CA ALA A 66 -10.78 -5.76 -27.76
C ALA A 66 -9.99 -7.08 -27.55
N PRO A 67 -9.89 -7.93 -28.60
CA PRO A 67 -9.14 -9.18 -28.49
C PRO A 67 -7.67 -8.90 -28.16
N ALA A 68 -7.03 -9.81 -27.40
CA ALA A 68 -5.61 -9.73 -27.15
C ALA A 68 -4.83 -9.79 -28.48
N PRO A 69 -3.72 -9.03 -28.61
CA PRO A 69 -2.88 -9.10 -29.80
C PRO A 69 -2.42 -10.52 -30.12
N SER A 70 -2.31 -10.84 -31.40
CA SER A 70 -1.80 -12.14 -31.86
C SER A 70 -0.36 -12.33 -31.40
N GLY A 71 -0.06 -13.44 -30.73
CA GLY A 71 1.32 -13.76 -30.31
C GLY A 71 1.58 -13.79 -28.82
N GLY A 72 0.55 -13.63 -27.99
CA GLY A 72 0.68 -13.72 -26.53
C GLY A 72 -0.29 -12.81 -25.79
N ARG A 73 -0.17 -12.79 -24.46
CA ARG A 73 -0.94 -11.86 -23.60
C ARG A 73 0.00 -10.78 -23.08
N PRO A 74 0.10 -9.63 -23.75
CA PRO A 74 0.85 -8.49 -23.25
C PRO A 74 0.09 -7.81 -22.10
N ILE A 75 0.79 -7.03 -21.31
CA ILE A 75 0.19 -6.18 -20.27
C ILE A 75 -0.56 -5.04 -20.97
N ARG A 76 -1.89 -5.01 -20.85
CA ARG A 76 -2.79 -4.03 -21.47
C ARG A 76 -3.31 -3.00 -20.46
N ALA A 77 -3.43 -3.40 -19.18
CA ALA A 77 -3.73 -2.48 -18.10
C ALA A 77 -2.66 -2.58 -16.99
N LEU A 78 -2.20 -1.43 -16.53
CA LEU A 78 -1.27 -1.31 -15.40
C LEU A 78 -1.93 -0.48 -14.30
N ILE A 79 -2.00 -1.06 -13.10
CA ILE A 79 -2.45 -0.38 -11.89
C ILE A 79 -1.25 -0.22 -10.96
N LEU A 80 -0.89 1.03 -10.68
CA LEU A 80 0.20 1.37 -9.77
C LEU A 80 -0.38 1.85 -8.44
N THR A 81 0.09 1.27 -7.33
CA THR A 81 -0.42 1.52 -5.98
C THR A 81 0.71 1.51 -4.94
N PRO A 82 0.65 2.33 -3.87
CA PRO A 82 1.78 2.52 -2.96
C PRO A 82 2.12 1.31 -2.10
N THR A 83 1.14 0.47 -1.75
CA THR A 83 1.32 -0.56 -0.74
C THR A 83 1.04 -1.96 -1.27
N ARG A 84 1.70 -2.97 -0.67
CA ARG A 84 1.54 -4.38 -1.03
C ARG A 84 0.15 -4.89 -0.74
N GLU A 85 -0.41 -4.44 0.37
CA GLU A 85 -1.73 -4.81 0.84
C GLU A 85 -2.80 -4.30 -0.12
N LEU A 86 -2.71 -3.04 -0.53
CA LEU A 86 -3.63 -2.47 -1.51
C LEU A 86 -3.48 -3.14 -2.89
N ALA A 87 -2.24 -3.46 -3.30
CA ALA A 87 -2.02 -4.18 -4.55
C ALA A 87 -2.71 -5.55 -4.56
N LEU A 88 -2.65 -6.30 -3.45
CA LEU A 88 -3.35 -7.57 -3.28
C LEU A 88 -4.86 -7.40 -3.34
N GLN A 89 -5.43 -6.42 -2.64
CA GLN A 89 -6.86 -6.13 -2.62
C GLN A 89 -7.40 -5.74 -4.00
N ILE A 90 -6.61 -4.96 -4.76
CA ILE A 90 -6.95 -4.60 -6.13
C ILE A 90 -6.96 -5.86 -7.02
N ASP A 91 -5.95 -6.73 -6.91
CA ASP A 91 -5.88 -7.99 -7.66
C ASP A 91 -7.04 -8.93 -7.30
N GLU A 92 -7.39 -9.05 -6.02
CA GLU A 92 -8.57 -9.78 -5.53
C GLU A 92 -9.88 -9.19 -6.09
N SER A 93 -9.97 -7.86 -6.22
CA SER A 93 -11.10 -7.17 -6.82
C SER A 93 -11.23 -7.49 -8.31
N PHE A 94 -10.12 -7.51 -9.06
CA PHE A 94 -10.11 -7.94 -10.46
C PHE A 94 -10.52 -9.42 -10.59
N ALA A 95 -10.09 -10.29 -9.69
CA ALA A 95 -10.53 -11.68 -9.64
C ALA A 95 -12.02 -11.80 -9.38
N ALA A 96 -12.56 -11.01 -8.45
CA ALA A 96 -13.97 -11.04 -8.09
C ALA A 96 -14.87 -10.53 -9.23
N TYR A 97 -14.55 -9.36 -9.79
CA TYR A 97 -15.38 -8.75 -10.84
C TYR A 97 -15.19 -9.41 -12.21
N GLY A 98 -14.01 -9.98 -12.47
CA GLY A 98 -13.67 -10.65 -13.71
C GLY A 98 -13.94 -12.16 -13.73
N ARG A 99 -14.55 -12.75 -12.70
CA ARG A 99 -14.71 -14.22 -12.54
C ARG A 99 -15.45 -14.90 -13.68
N HIS A 100 -16.31 -14.20 -14.40
CA HIS A 100 -17.05 -14.69 -15.56
C HIS A 100 -16.38 -14.30 -16.90
N MET A 101 -15.12 -13.85 -16.87
CA MET A 101 -14.38 -13.36 -18.02
C MET A 101 -13.06 -14.12 -18.19
N ARG A 102 -12.49 -14.12 -19.41
CA ARG A 102 -11.22 -14.81 -19.72
C ARG A 102 -10.04 -13.84 -19.75
N LEU A 103 -9.94 -12.97 -18.74
CA LEU A 103 -8.82 -12.03 -18.58
C LEU A 103 -7.87 -12.55 -17.51
N ALA A 104 -6.56 -12.50 -17.81
CA ALA A 104 -5.52 -12.90 -16.86
C ALA A 104 -5.03 -11.66 -16.11
N HIS A 105 -5.01 -11.73 -14.79
CA HIS A 105 -4.47 -10.67 -13.93
C HIS A 105 -3.32 -11.19 -13.07
N CYS A 106 -2.47 -10.30 -12.61
CA CYS A 106 -1.32 -10.63 -11.76
C CYS A 106 -0.96 -9.44 -10.88
N VAL A 107 -0.54 -9.74 -9.64
CA VAL A 107 0.00 -8.74 -8.73
C VAL A 107 1.48 -8.95 -8.49
N ILE A 108 2.25 -7.84 -8.46
CA ILE A 108 3.67 -7.85 -8.13
C ILE A 108 3.99 -6.80 -7.06
N PHE A 109 4.79 -7.21 -6.07
CA PHE A 109 5.24 -6.31 -4.99
C PHE A 109 6.54 -6.80 -4.36
N GLY A 110 7.26 -5.88 -3.72
CA GLY A 110 8.54 -6.16 -3.08
C GLY A 110 8.44 -6.89 -1.74
N GLY A 111 9.59 -7.34 -1.20
CA GLY A 111 9.70 -7.98 0.12
C GLY A 111 9.24 -9.44 0.17
N VAL A 112 9.03 -10.06 -0.99
CA VAL A 112 8.79 -11.49 -1.17
C VAL A 112 9.65 -12.00 -2.34
N ASN A 113 9.78 -13.33 -2.44
CA ASN A 113 10.50 -13.94 -3.57
C ASN A 113 9.86 -13.53 -4.90
N GLN A 114 10.68 -13.07 -5.86
CA GLN A 114 10.19 -12.63 -7.17
C GLN A 114 9.92 -13.79 -8.14
N ASN A 115 10.54 -14.96 -7.94
CA ASN A 115 10.44 -16.06 -8.91
C ASN A 115 9.00 -16.49 -9.24
N PRO A 116 8.08 -16.64 -8.26
CA PRO A 116 6.68 -16.94 -8.57
C PRO A 116 6.00 -15.83 -9.38
N GLN A 117 6.33 -14.54 -9.11
CA GLN A 117 5.78 -13.41 -9.84
C GLN A 117 6.27 -13.40 -11.29
N VAL A 118 7.59 -13.60 -11.50
CA VAL A 118 8.19 -13.72 -12.84
C VAL A 118 7.62 -14.91 -13.61
N ALA A 119 7.44 -16.07 -12.96
CA ALA A 119 6.83 -17.24 -13.59
C ALA A 119 5.39 -16.97 -14.04
N ARG A 120 4.63 -16.17 -13.29
CA ARG A 120 3.28 -15.76 -13.67
C ARG A 120 3.29 -14.79 -14.86
N LEU A 121 4.15 -13.78 -14.83
CA LEU A 121 4.32 -12.81 -15.92
C LEU A 121 4.69 -13.49 -17.24
N LYS A 122 5.58 -14.49 -17.20
CA LYS A 122 5.99 -15.28 -18.39
C LYS A 122 4.82 -16.05 -19.06
N LYS A 123 3.75 -16.35 -18.31
CA LYS A 123 2.54 -16.98 -18.89
C LYS A 123 1.65 -15.97 -19.64
N GLY A 124 1.99 -14.69 -19.57
CA GLY A 124 1.19 -13.59 -20.12
C GLY A 124 0.06 -13.17 -19.18
N VAL A 125 -0.14 -11.86 -19.05
CA VAL A 125 -1.19 -11.25 -18.23
C VAL A 125 -1.76 -10.05 -18.96
N ASP A 126 -3.07 -9.86 -18.88
CA ASP A 126 -3.78 -8.71 -19.46
C ASP A 126 -3.72 -7.51 -18.50
N ILE A 127 -3.77 -7.77 -17.19
CA ILE A 127 -3.87 -6.76 -16.13
C ILE A 127 -2.76 -6.98 -15.13
N LEU A 128 -1.93 -5.96 -14.89
CA LEU A 128 -0.87 -5.98 -13.91
C LEU A 128 -1.14 -4.96 -12.81
N THR A 129 -1.24 -5.43 -11.57
CA THR A 129 -1.24 -4.56 -10.38
C THR A 129 0.15 -4.59 -9.74
N ALA A 130 0.71 -3.43 -9.45
CA ALA A 130 2.10 -3.34 -9.01
C ALA A 130 2.36 -2.28 -7.94
N THR A 131 3.39 -2.52 -7.11
CA THR A 131 4.02 -1.45 -6.32
C THR A 131 5.26 -0.93 -7.05
N PRO A 132 5.58 0.40 -6.95
CA PRO A 132 6.58 1.05 -7.80
C PRO A 132 7.96 0.38 -7.78
N GLY A 133 8.52 0.09 -6.61
CA GLY A 133 9.86 -0.49 -6.49
C GLY A 133 10.01 -1.84 -7.21
N ARG A 134 9.09 -2.80 -6.98
CA ARG A 134 9.13 -4.11 -7.63
C ARG A 134 8.88 -4.02 -9.14
N LEU A 135 8.02 -3.11 -9.57
CA LEU A 135 7.78 -2.90 -10.99
C LEU A 135 9.07 -2.42 -11.69
N ASN A 136 9.73 -1.40 -11.14
CA ASN A 136 10.99 -0.89 -11.66
C ASN A 136 12.10 -1.96 -11.67
N ASP A 137 12.20 -2.77 -10.59
CA ASP A 137 13.14 -3.90 -10.52
C ASP A 137 12.94 -4.88 -11.69
N LEU A 138 11.69 -5.29 -11.96
CA LEU A 138 11.40 -6.27 -12.99
C LEU A 138 11.45 -5.69 -14.41
N ILE A 139 11.19 -4.39 -14.60
CA ILE A 139 11.45 -3.67 -15.85
C ILE A 139 12.96 -3.66 -16.12
N GLY A 140 13.78 -3.27 -15.13
CA GLY A 140 15.24 -3.25 -15.24
C GLY A 140 15.86 -4.61 -15.54
N GLN A 141 15.21 -5.71 -15.08
CA GLN A 141 15.60 -7.09 -15.39
C GLN A 141 15.08 -7.59 -16.75
N GLY A 142 14.35 -6.78 -17.51
CA GLY A 142 13.75 -7.18 -18.79
C GLY A 142 12.62 -8.22 -18.66
N CYS A 143 12.04 -8.38 -17.46
CA CYS A 143 10.94 -9.32 -17.21
C CYS A 143 9.56 -8.73 -17.55
N ILE A 144 9.46 -7.42 -17.74
CA ILE A 144 8.23 -6.67 -18.01
C ILE A 144 8.46 -5.71 -19.18
N ASP A 145 7.53 -5.74 -20.15
CA ASP A 145 7.41 -4.76 -21.23
C ASP A 145 6.04 -4.07 -21.11
N LEU A 146 6.05 -2.73 -21.04
CA LEU A 146 4.85 -1.90 -20.86
C LEU A 146 4.37 -1.23 -22.15
N LYS A 147 4.98 -1.54 -23.32
CA LYS A 147 4.66 -0.88 -24.60
C LYS A 147 3.22 -1.07 -25.08
N ASN A 148 2.55 -2.11 -24.60
CA ASN A 148 1.17 -2.43 -24.99
C ASN A 148 0.13 -1.98 -23.96
N VAL A 149 0.52 -1.16 -22.98
CA VAL A 149 -0.43 -0.65 -21.97
C VAL A 149 -1.38 0.34 -22.62
N GLU A 150 -2.66 -0.02 -22.61
CA GLU A 150 -3.79 0.78 -23.12
C GLU A 150 -4.41 1.64 -22.02
N ILE A 151 -4.39 1.14 -20.76
CA ILE A 151 -4.98 1.79 -19.60
C ILE A 151 -3.97 1.80 -18.45
N PHE A 152 -3.70 2.98 -17.92
CA PHE A 152 -2.85 3.18 -16.75
C PHE A 152 -3.68 3.77 -15.61
N VAL A 153 -3.56 3.17 -14.42
CA VAL A 153 -4.19 3.66 -13.19
C VAL A 153 -3.10 4.01 -12.17
N LEU A 154 -3.17 5.20 -11.63
CA LEU A 154 -2.38 5.63 -10.48
C LEU A 154 -3.34 5.77 -9.29
N ASP A 155 -3.34 4.79 -8.37
CA ASP A 155 -4.23 4.80 -7.20
C ASP A 155 -3.50 5.22 -5.93
N GLU A 156 -4.15 6.05 -5.11
CA GLU A 156 -3.58 6.67 -3.91
C GLU A 156 -2.30 7.48 -4.22
N ALA A 157 -2.39 8.39 -5.22
CA ALA A 157 -1.25 9.17 -5.70
C ALA A 157 -0.62 10.04 -4.60
N ASP A 158 -1.42 10.68 -3.75
CA ASP A 158 -0.99 11.47 -2.59
C ASP A 158 -0.15 10.62 -1.62
N ARG A 159 -0.53 9.38 -1.40
CA ARG A 159 0.24 8.48 -0.54
C ARG A 159 1.54 8.00 -1.17
N MET A 160 1.59 7.90 -2.51
CA MET A 160 2.86 7.61 -3.18
C MET A 160 3.86 8.76 -2.99
N LEU A 161 3.36 10.00 -3.00
CA LEU A 161 4.14 11.18 -2.67
C LEU A 161 4.69 11.12 -1.23
N ASP A 162 3.80 10.91 -0.24
CA ASP A 162 4.16 10.79 1.18
C ASP A 162 5.22 9.72 1.45
N MET A 163 5.21 8.64 0.67
CA MET A 163 6.14 7.53 0.79
C MET A 163 7.43 7.71 -0.01
N GLY A 164 7.59 8.83 -0.72
CA GLY A 164 8.77 9.17 -1.51
C GLY A 164 8.88 8.41 -2.84
N PHE A 165 7.79 7.83 -3.35
CA PHE A 165 7.80 7.05 -4.59
C PHE A 165 7.69 7.90 -5.86
N VAL A 166 7.73 9.23 -5.78
CA VAL A 166 7.59 10.12 -6.95
C VAL A 166 8.58 9.78 -8.05
N HIS A 167 9.85 9.57 -7.69
CA HIS A 167 10.89 9.19 -8.66
C HIS A 167 10.63 7.82 -9.30
N ASP A 168 10.15 6.85 -8.50
CA ASP A 168 9.82 5.53 -9.01
C ASP A 168 8.61 5.57 -9.96
N VAL A 169 7.60 6.38 -9.64
CA VAL A 169 6.44 6.63 -10.51
C VAL A 169 6.88 7.26 -11.82
N LYS A 170 7.72 8.32 -11.79
CA LYS A 170 8.25 8.97 -12.99
C LYS A 170 9.03 7.99 -13.89
N ARG A 171 9.82 7.07 -13.31
CA ARG A 171 10.50 6.00 -14.08
C ARG A 171 9.53 5.08 -14.78
N VAL A 172 8.45 4.66 -14.10
CA VAL A 172 7.40 3.83 -14.72
C VAL A 172 6.73 4.58 -15.86
N LEU A 173 6.36 5.86 -15.65
CA LEU A 173 5.72 6.69 -16.66
C LEU A 173 6.56 6.82 -17.95
N ALA A 174 7.87 6.91 -17.83
CA ALA A 174 8.79 6.95 -18.96
C ALA A 174 8.82 5.66 -19.80
N CYS A 175 8.36 4.53 -19.24
CA CYS A 175 8.26 3.23 -19.93
C CYS A 175 6.89 2.99 -20.58
N LEU A 176 5.90 3.86 -20.35
CA LEU A 176 4.56 3.73 -20.87
C LEU A 176 4.43 4.34 -22.29
N PRO A 177 3.52 3.83 -23.14
CA PRO A 177 3.25 4.44 -24.43
C PRO A 177 2.64 5.83 -24.30
N GLY A 178 2.87 6.69 -25.29
CA GLY A 178 2.31 8.04 -25.33
C GLY A 178 0.77 8.06 -25.38
N GLN A 179 0.20 7.17 -26.20
CA GLN A 179 -1.26 7.02 -26.29
C GLN A 179 -1.74 5.94 -25.32
N LYS A 180 -2.46 6.32 -24.30
CA LYS A 180 -3.11 5.46 -23.33
C LYS A 180 -4.19 6.24 -22.61
N GLN A 181 -5.17 5.56 -22.04
CA GLN A 181 -6.10 6.16 -21.09
C GLN A 181 -5.43 6.21 -19.72
N THR A 182 -5.50 7.35 -19.05
CA THR A 182 -4.92 7.51 -17.70
C THR A 182 -6.01 7.82 -16.68
N LEU A 183 -6.02 7.07 -15.58
CA LEU A 183 -6.93 7.25 -14.47
C LEU A 183 -6.10 7.54 -13.21
N LEU A 184 -6.27 8.72 -12.63
CA LEU A 184 -5.59 9.11 -11.40
C LEU A 184 -6.60 9.22 -10.26
N PHE A 185 -6.33 8.49 -9.17
CA PHE A 185 -7.13 8.56 -7.94
C PHE A 185 -6.27 9.07 -6.78
N SER A 186 -6.78 10.08 -6.08
CA SER A 186 -6.16 10.66 -4.89
C SER A 186 -7.21 11.03 -3.86
N ALA A 187 -6.86 11.06 -2.58
CA ALA A 187 -7.74 11.59 -1.54
C ALA A 187 -7.52 13.08 -1.33
N THR A 188 -6.31 13.57 -1.60
CA THR A 188 -5.90 14.97 -1.46
C THR A 188 -5.16 15.43 -2.71
N MET A 189 -5.11 16.74 -2.94
CA MET A 189 -4.45 17.35 -4.10
C MET A 189 -3.36 18.35 -3.65
N PRO A 190 -2.24 17.87 -3.05
CA PRO A 190 -1.10 18.74 -2.84
C PRO A 190 -0.49 19.15 -4.19
N ARG A 191 0.24 20.25 -4.19
CA ARG A 191 0.82 20.86 -5.40
C ARG A 191 1.62 19.87 -6.28
N GLU A 192 2.36 18.98 -5.65
CA GLU A 192 3.14 17.96 -6.36
C GLU A 192 2.26 16.94 -7.10
N ILE A 193 1.04 16.69 -6.62
CA ILE A 193 0.04 15.86 -7.31
C ILE A 193 -0.62 16.64 -8.43
N GLU A 194 -0.88 17.94 -8.24
CA GLU A 194 -1.37 18.83 -9.30
C GLU A 194 -0.39 18.86 -10.47
N GLU A 195 0.90 19.12 -10.21
CA GLU A 195 1.96 19.11 -11.21
C GLU A 195 2.08 17.75 -11.94
N LEU A 196 1.92 16.64 -11.20
CA LEU A 196 1.90 15.32 -11.79
C LEU A 196 0.66 15.10 -12.68
N THR A 197 -0.50 15.59 -12.25
CA THR A 197 -1.77 15.50 -12.97
C THR A 197 -1.71 16.26 -14.28
N ASP A 198 -1.22 17.50 -14.25
CA ASP A 198 -1.10 18.37 -15.44
C ASP A 198 -0.18 17.79 -16.52
N GLY A 199 0.88 17.09 -16.10
CA GLY A 199 1.80 16.43 -17.01
C GLY A 199 1.36 15.05 -17.51
N LEU A 200 0.33 14.44 -16.88
CA LEU A 200 -0.05 13.05 -17.12
C LEU A 200 -1.42 12.88 -17.78
N LEU A 201 -2.38 13.74 -17.47
CA LEU A 201 -3.77 13.64 -17.91
C LEU A 201 -4.06 14.60 -19.08
N HIS A 202 -4.85 14.10 -20.05
CA HIS A 202 -5.23 14.85 -21.23
C HIS A 202 -6.74 15.14 -21.23
N GLY A 203 -7.13 16.37 -20.87
CA GLY A 203 -8.54 16.77 -20.80
C GLY A 203 -9.37 15.86 -19.89
N PRO A 204 -8.96 15.61 -18.64
CA PRO A 204 -9.57 14.61 -17.80
C PRO A 204 -10.99 14.98 -17.37
N GLU A 205 -11.83 13.97 -17.21
CA GLU A 205 -13.06 14.11 -16.44
C GLU A 205 -12.71 14.22 -14.97
N LYS A 206 -13.10 15.33 -14.33
CA LYS A 206 -12.85 15.57 -12.92
C LYS A 206 -14.04 15.06 -12.10
N VAL A 207 -13.85 13.95 -11.40
CA VAL A 207 -14.85 13.35 -10.51
C VAL A 207 -14.49 13.61 -9.08
N MET A 208 -15.20 14.51 -8.47
CA MET A 208 -15.08 14.81 -7.04
C MET A 208 -16.21 14.13 -6.28
N VAL A 209 -15.83 13.34 -5.29
CA VAL A 209 -16.77 12.92 -4.26
C VAL A 209 -16.28 13.62 -3.00
N ALA A 210 -16.97 14.70 -2.64
CA ALA A 210 -16.70 15.37 -1.38
C ALA A 210 -16.65 14.30 -0.29
N PRO A 211 -15.64 14.32 0.59
CA PRO A 211 -15.76 13.55 1.81
C PRO A 211 -17.10 13.98 2.37
N PRO A 212 -17.97 13.08 2.80
CA PRO A 212 -19.03 13.54 3.67
C PRO A 212 -18.31 14.33 4.75
N ALA A 213 -18.52 15.66 4.76
CA ALA A 213 -17.97 16.58 5.77
C ALA A 213 -18.24 16.07 7.20
N THR A 214 -19.12 15.15 7.28
CA THR A 214 -19.67 14.39 8.36
C THR A 214 -18.84 13.19 8.84
N THR A 215 -17.72 12.77 8.18
CA THR A 215 -17.00 11.58 8.69
C THR A 215 -16.24 11.92 9.98
N VAL A 216 -15.61 13.09 10.05
CA VAL A 216 -14.92 13.55 11.26
C VAL A 216 -15.94 13.96 12.34
N GLU A 217 -17.06 14.57 11.93
CA GLU A 217 -18.16 14.98 12.81
C GLU A 217 -18.99 13.79 13.36
N ARG A 218 -19.04 12.67 12.62
CA ARG A 218 -19.77 11.45 13.05
C ARG A 218 -18.94 10.54 13.95
N ILE A 219 -17.66 10.83 14.11
CA ILE A 219 -16.76 10.04 14.97
C ILE A 219 -16.74 10.72 16.34
N GLU A 220 -17.15 10.01 17.37
CA GLU A 220 -16.98 10.44 18.74
C GLU A 220 -15.49 10.48 19.08
N GLN A 221 -14.97 11.68 19.34
CA GLN A 221 -13.54 11.89 19.57
C GLN A 221 -13.30 12.26 21.03
N SER A 222 -12.24 11.70 21.60
CA SER A 222 -11.81 12.04 22.98
C SER A 222 -10.28 12.04 23.09
N VAL A 223 -9.76 12.88 23.99
CA VAL A 223 -8.34 12.93 24.32
C VAL A 223 -8.13 12.66 25.81
N TYR A 224 -7.12 11.86 26.11
CA TYR A 224 -6.67 11.53 27.46
C TYR A 224 -5.26 12.07 27.66
N PHE A 225 -5.09 13.00 28.60
CA PHE A 225 -3.78 13.54 28.96
C PHE A 225 -3.07 12.60 29.94
N VAL A 226 -2.11 11.83 29.45
CA VAL A 226 -1.48 10.72 30.18
C VAL A 226 0.03 10.70 29.98
N ASP A 227 0.79 10.45 31.06
CA ASP A 227 2.22 10.26 30.95
C ASP A 227 2.59 9.06 30.08
N LYS A 228 3.66 9.18 29.29
CA LYS A 228 4.17 8.18 28.37
C LYS A 228 4.29 6.78 28.97
N GLY A 229 4.68 6.68 30.26
CA GLY A 229 4.78 5.42 30.98
C GLY A 229 3.45 4.75 31.27
N ASN A 230 2.39 5.52 31.40
CA ASN A 230 1.05 5.07 31.80
C ASN A 230 0.10 4.80 30.62
N LYS A 231 0.42 5.27 29.39
CA LYS A 231 -0.37 4.99 28.17
C LYS A 231 -0.74 3.50 28.03
N ARG A 232 0.15 2.58 28.40
CA ARG A 232 -0.08 1.13 28.34
C ARG A 232 -1.18 0.64 29.29
N HIS A 233 -1.24 1.19 30.50
CA HIS A 233 -2.23 0.80 31.50
C HIS A 233 -3.62 1.32 31.08
N LEU A 234 -3.68 2.57 30.67
CA LEU A 234 -4.90 3.19 30.16
C LEU A 234 -5.42 2.45 28.91
N LEU A 235 -4.55 2.10 27.96
CA LEU A 235 -4.95 1.33 26.79
C LEU A 235 -5.54 -0.05 27.18
N ALA A 236 -4.90 -0.78 28.09
CA ALA A 236 -5.38 -2.07 28.55
C ALA A 236 -6.74 -1.97 29.24
N GLN A 237 -6.96 -0.95 30.08
CA GLN A 237 -8.23 -0.68 30.74
C GLN A 237 -9.34 -0.36 29.72
N LEU A 238 -9.07 0.53 28.77
CA LEU A 238 -10.05 0.92 27.76
C LEU A 238 -10.41 -0.23 26.82
N LEU A 239 -9.43 -1.05 26.43
CA LEU A 239 -9.66 -2.22 25.59
C LEU A 239 -10.46 -3.33 26.28
N GLN A 240 -10.57 -3.35 27.62
CA GLN A 240 -11.40 -4.30 28.35
C GLN A 240 -12.89 -3.92 28.38
N LYS A 241 -13.23 -2.70 27.99
CA LYS A 241 -14.61 -2.27 27.90
C LYS A 241 -15.38 -3.09 26.86
N PRO A 242 -16.62 -3.50 27.14
CA PRO A 242 -17.41 -4.36 26.24
C PRO A 242 -17.76 -3.69 24.90
N GLU A 243 -17.80 -2.36 24.84
CA GLU A 243 -18.06 -1.58 23.63
C GLU A 243 -16.94 -1.71 22.60
N VAL A 244 -15.72 -2.05 23.04
CA VAL A 244 -14.56 -2.21 22.16
C VAL A 244 -14.58 -3.60 21.54
N THR A 245 -15.32 -3.78 20.48
CA THR A 245 -15.44 -5.06 19.77
C THR A 245 -14.29 -5.28 18.79
N SER A 246 -13.83 -4.20 18.13
CA SER A 246 -12.67 -4.21 17.22
C SER A 246 -11.89 -2.90 17.34
N ALA A 247 -10.57 -2.98 17.44
CA ALA A 247 -9.73 -1.81 17.66
C ALA A 247 -8.48 -1.79 16.78
N LEU A 248 -8.20 -0.63 16.18
CA LEU A 248 -6.92 -0.34 15.53
C LEU A 248 -6.15 0.66 16.38
N VAL A 249 -4.97 0.26 16.84
CA VAL A 249 -4.11 1.06 17.71
C VAL A 249 -2.93 1.60 16.91
N PHE A 250 -2.81 2.91 16.81
CA PHE A 250 -1.73 3.56 16.08
C PHE A 250 -0.56 3.92 16.98
N THR A 251 0.64 3.51 16.59
CA THR A 251 1.90 3.89 17.23
C THR A 251 2.83 4.55 16.22
N ARG A 252 3.63 5.52 16.67
CA ARG A 252 4.56 6.26 15.82
C ARG A 252 5.70 5.38 15.30
N THR A 253 6.13 4.39 16.09
CA THR A 253 7.31 3.58 15.76
C THR A 253 7.02 2.08 15.72
N LYS A 254 7.78 1.37 14.86
CA LYS A 254 7.73 -0.10 14.75
C LYS A 254 8.04 -0.82 16.06
N HIS A 255 8.98 -0.29 16.84
CA HIS A 255 9.34 -0.84 18.15
C HIS A 255 8.27 -0.54 19.21
N GLY A 256 7.59 0.61 19.08
CA GLY A 256 6.40 0.95 19.86
C GLY A 256 5.29 -0.07 19.66
N ALA A 257 4.99 -0.41 18.39
CA ALA A 257 3.98 -1.39 18.07
C ALA A 257 4.24 -2.76 18.70
N ASP A 258 5.47 -3.28 18.57
CA ASP A 258 5.85 -4.56 19.20
C ASP A 258 5.81 -4.50 20.73
N ARG A 259 6.14 -3.34 21.31
CA ARG A 259 6.08 -3.12 22.75
C ARG A 259 4.65 -3.14 23.25
N VAL A 260 3.75 -2.41 22.59
CA VAL A 260 2.32 -2.36 22.94
C VAL A 260 1.71 -3.77 22.87
N VAL A 261 1.96 -4.55 21.81
CA VAL A 261 1.47 -5.93 21.71
C VAL A 261 1.94 -6.80 22.88
N ARG A 262 3.22 -6.68 23.29
CA ARG A 262 3.74 -7.44 24.45
C ARG A 262 3.08 -7.02 25.76
N GLU A 263 2.83 -5.73 25.95
CA GLU A 263 2.15 -5.24 27.17
C GLU A 263 0.67 -5.69 27.20
N LEU A 264 -0.02 -5.63 26.05
CA LEU A 264 -1.39 -6.13 25.94
C LEU A 264 -1.48 -7.65 26.20
N ALA A 265 -0.51 -8.42 25.71
CA ALA A 265 -0.44 -9.87 25.99
C ALA A 265 -0.25 -10.15 27.49
N ARG A 266 0.54 -9.32 28.22
CA ARG A 266 0.67 -9.44 29.69
C ARG A 266 -0.63 -9.10 30.43
N ALA A 267 -1.45 -8.24 29.85
CA ALA A 267 -2.79 -7.92 30.35
C ALA A 267 -3.88 -8.91 29.90
N GLY A 268 -3.50 -10.03 29.23
CA GLY A 268 -4.44 -11.04 28.74
C GLY A 268 -5.20 -10.63 27.48
N ILE A 269 -4.81 -9.55 26.80
CA ILE A 269 -5.47 -9.04 25.60
C ILE A 269 -4.74 -9.52 24.36
N GLY A 270 -5.43 -10.32 23.52
CA GLY A 270 -4.91 -10.79 22.23
C GLY A 270 -4.78 -9.66 21.21
N ALA A 271 -3.55 -9.37 20.79
CA ALA A 271 -3.23 -8.35 19.80
C ALA A 271 -2.12 -8.79 18.84
N MET A 272 -2.11 -8.29 17.63
CA MET A 272 -1.01 -8.48 16.67
C MET A 272 -0.52 -7.15 16.11
N ALA A 273 0.78 -7.11 15.73
CA ALA A 273 1.39 -5.89 15.19
C ALA A 273 1.58 -5.97 13.67
N ILE A 274 1.30 -4.85 12.98
CA ILE A 274 1.65 -4.63 11.56
C ILE A 274 2.57 -3.41 11.44
N HIS A 275 3.80 -3.65 10.97
CA HIS A 275 4.79 -2.59 10.71
C HIS A 275 5.88 -3.06 9.74
N GLY A 276 6.71 -2.14 9.26
CA GLY A 276 7.71 -2.40 8.21
C GLY A 276 8.70 -3.53 8.49
N ASN A 277 8.99 -3.85 9.76
CA ASN A 277 9.91 -4.94 10.14
C ASN A 277 9.24 -6.33 10.18
N LYS A 278 7.91 -6.43 10.04
CA LYS A 278 7.22 -7.73 9.90
C LYS A 278 7.37 -8.26 8.48
N SER A 279 7.58 -9.58 8.36
CA SER A 279 7.54 -10.23 7.06
C SER A 279 6.15 -10.09 6.42
N GLN A 280 6.06 -10.17 5.09
CA GLN A 280 4.78 -10.05 4.41
C GLN A 280 3.78 -11.12 4.86
N ASN A 281 4.25 -12.36 5.06
CA ASN A 281 3.38 -13.44 5.57
C ASN A 281 2.83 -13.13 6.96
N ALA A 282 3.68 -12.59 7.86
CA ALA A 282 3.22 -12.21 9.21
C ALA A 282 2.22 -11.05 9.18
N ARG A 283 2.35 -10.11 8.23
CA ARG A 283 1.39 -9.02 8.03
C ARG A 283 0.05 -9.54 7.50
N GLN A 284 0.08 -10.45 6.53
CA GLN A 284 -1.12 -11.09 5.98
C GLN A 284 -1.82 -11.96 7.04
N ASP A 285 -1.07 -12.75 7.84
CA ASP A 285 -1.63 -13.53 8.94
C ASP A 285 -2.31 -12.63 9.99
N ALA A 286 -1.64 -11.54 10.41
CA ALA A 286 -2.21 -10.59 11.35
C ALA A 286 -3.51 -9.95 10.82
N LEU A 287 -3.51 -9.53 9.55
CA LEU A 287 -4.67 -8.93 8.91
C LEU A 287 -5.80 -9.94 8.72
N GLY A 288 -5.48 -11.16 8.29
CA GLY A 288 -6.46 -12.24 8.13
C GLY A 288 -7.13 -12.58 9.46
N ARG A 289 -6.35 -12.81 10.54
CA ARG A 289 -6.91 -13.09 11.87
C ARG A 289 -7.74 -11.94 12.43
N PHE A 290 -7.39 -10.71 12.11
CA PHE A 290 -8.17 -9.56 12.50
C PHE A 290 -9.50 -9.48 11.74
N LYS A 291 -9.49 -9.67 10.42
CA LYS A 291 -10.70 -9.70 9.58
C LYS A 291 -11.64 -10.86 9.97
N ASP A 292 -11.08 -12.03 10.32
CA ASP A 292 -11.82 -13.20 10.78
C ASP A 292 -12.34 -13.07 12.23
N GLY A 293 -12.03 -11.97 12.93
CA GLY A 293 -12.41 -11.76 14.33
C GLY A 293 -11.65 -12.64 15.34
N ARG A 294 -10.61 -13.39 14.90
CA ARG A 294 -9.77 -14.22 15.80
C ARG A 294 -8.93 -13.38 16.77
N ILE A 295 -8.60 -12.16 16.37
CA ILE A 295 -8.05 -11.12 17.23
C ILE A 295 -8.90 -9.87 17.07
N ARG A 296 -9.13 -9.15 18.17
CA ARG A 296 -9.91 -7.91 18.14
C ARG A 296 -9.06 -6.63 18.15
N VAL A 297 -7.75 -6.75 18.36
CA VAL A 297 -6.84 -5.60 18.44
C VAL A 297 -5.70 -5.76 17.44
N LEU A 298 -5.58 -4.78 16.55
CA LEU A 298 -4.47 -4.66 15.61
C LEU A 298 -3.65 -3.42 15.97
N VAL A 299 -2.33 -3.59 16.18
CA VAL A 299 -1.42 -2.46 16.46
C VAL A 299 -0.60 -2.15 15.23
N ALA A 300 -0.67 -0.91 14.73
CA ALA A 300 -0.05 -0.55 13.45
C ALA A 300 0.73 0.75 13.52
N THR A 301 1.74 0.88 12.66
CA THR A 301 2.32 2.19 12.31
C THR A 301 1.58 2.77 11.11
N ASP A 302 1.61 4.11 10.94
CA ASP A 302 0.91 4.80 9.85
C ASP A 302 1.24 4.20 8.48
N ILE A 303 2.52 4.04 8.16
CA ILE A 303 2.98 3.47 6.89
C ILE A 303 2.40 2.07 6.66
N ALA A 304 2.31 1.25 7.70
CA ALA A 304 1.84 -0.11 7.58
C ALA A 304 0.31 -0.23 7.62
N ALA A 305 -0.38 0.73 8.20
CA ALA A 305 -1.84 0.83 8.21
C ALA A 305 -2.41 1.47 6.92
N ARG A 306 -1.54 2.10 6.11
CA ARG A 306 -1.93 2.61 4.79
C ARG A 306 -2.23 1.44 3.85
N GLY A 307 -3.30 1.55 3.09
CA GLY A 307 -3.71 0.51 2.14
C GLY A 307 -4.26 -0.77 2.76
N ILE A 308 -4.46 -0.83 4.09
CA ILE A 308 -5.18 -1.95 4.69
C ILE A 308 -6.68 -1.70 4.58
N ASP A 309 -7.39 -2.67 4.01
CA ASP A 309 -8.86 -2.68 4.01
C ASP A 309 -9.36 -3.16 5.38
N VAL A 310 -9.30 -2.23 6.31
CA VAL A 310 -9.85 -2.37 7.66
C VAL A 310 -10.67 -1.11 7.90
N SER A 311 -11.96 -1.25 7.89
CA SER A 311 -12.92 -0.15 8.05
C SER A 311 -14.13 -0.64 8.83
N GLY A 312 -14.94 0.29 9.34
CA GLY A 312 -16.11 -0.04 10.16
C GLY A 312 -15.73 -0.58 11.55
N LEU A 313 -14.55 -0.21 12.04
CA LEU A 313 -14.11 -0.57 13.38
C LEU A 313 -14.94 0.13 14.44
N SER A 314 -15.12 -0.54 15.59
CA SER A 314 -15.75 0.11 16.73
C SER A 314 -14.88 1.25 17.28
N HIS A 315 -13.55 1.03 17.36
CA HIS A 315 -12.63 1.98 17.96
C HIS A 315 -11.33 2.16 17.18
N VAL A 316 -10.84 3.40 17.16
CA VAL A 316 -9.47 3.75 16.79
C VAL A 316 -8.77 4.38 17.98
N PHE A 317 -7.58 3.87 18.32
CA PHE A 317 -6.75 4.43 19.38
C PHE A 317 -5.51 5.07 18.77
N ASN A 318 -5.32 6.36 18.96
CA ASN A 318 -4.05 7.04 18.73
C ASN A 318 -3.20 6.92 20.00
N TYR A 319 -2.46 5.80 20.14
CA TYR A 319 -1.54 5.58 21.27
C TYR A 319 -0.42 6.63 21.30
N ASP A 320 0.06 6.99 20.12
CA ASP A 320 0.92 8.16 19.89
C ASP A 320 0.20 9.07 18.88
N LEU A 321 0.11 10.37 19.15
CA LEU A 321 -0.43 11.34 18.21
C LEU A 321 0.49 11.48 16.98
N PRO A 322 -0.05 11.62 15.77
CA PRO A 322 0.75 11.86 14.58
C PRO A 322 1.30 13.29 14.59
N ASN A 323 2.50 13.45 14.06
CA ASN A 323 3.13 14.77 13.87
C ASN A 323 2.61 15.53 12.63
N ILE A 324 1.85 14.85 11.76
CA ILE A 324 1.20 15.41 10.57
C ILE A 324 -0.31 15.36 10.82
N PRO A 325 -1.00 16.52 10.92
CA PRO A 325 -2.41 16.57 11.29
C PRO A 325 -3.34 15.80 10.35
N GLU A 326 -3.07 15.80 9.03
CA GLU A 326 -3.84 15.06 8.03
C GLU A 326 -3.83 13.55 8.31
N THR A 327 -2.72 13.05 8.89
CA THR A 327 -2.62 11.64 9.29
C THR A 327 -3.62 11.28 10.37
N TYR A 328 -3.96 12.21 11.27
CA TYR A 328 -5.01 12.01 12.27
C TYR A 328 -6.36 11.70 11.61
N VAL A 329 -6.76 12.51 10.65
CA VAL A 329 -8.02 12.33 9.91
C VAL A 329 -8.05 10.97 9.19
N HIS A 330 -6.93 10.57 8.58
CA HIS A 330 -6.79 9.27 7.93
C HIS A 330 -6.85 8.08 8.90
N ARG A 331 -6.37 8.25 10.15
CA ARG A 331 -6.44 7.23 11.19
C ARG A 331 -7.87 7.05 11.70
N ILE A 332 -8.51 8.13 12.12
CA ILE A 332 -9.86 8.07 12.68
C ILE A 332 -10.89 7.63 11.64
N GLY A 333 -10.67 7.96 10.36
CA GLY A 333 -11.50 7.49 9.24
C GLY A 333 -11.49 5.95 9.04
N ARG A 334 -10.87 5.15 9.90
CA ARG A 334 -11.01 3.69 9.95
C ARG A 334 -12.22 3.23 10.75
N THR A 335 -12.82 4.12 11.53
CA THR A 335 -14.10 3.94 12.21
C THR A 335 -15.19 4.83 11.61
N GLY A 336 -16.42 4.76 12.07
CA GLY A 336 -17.53 5.66 11.67
C GLY A 336 -17.97 5.52 10.21
N ARG A 337 -17.89 4.31 9.59
CA ARG A 337 -18.28 4.08 8.18
C ARG A 337 -19.60 3.31 8.08
N ALA A 338 -20.23 3.41 6.89
CA ALA A 338 -21.45 2.69 6.54
C ALA A 338 -22.64 2.97 7.49
N GLY A 339 -22.75 4.20 8.01
CA GLY A 339 -23.88 4.58 8.89
C GLY A 339 -23.71 4.20 10.36
N HIS A 340 -22.61 3.52 10.74
CA HIS A 340 -22.30 3.21 12.14
C HIS A 340 -21.52 4.34 12.81
N ALA A 341 -21.87 4.66 14.06
CA ALA A 341 -21.09 5.55 14.91
C ALA A 341 -19.71 4.91 15.19
N GLY A 342 -18.66 5.71 15.20
CA GLY A 342 -17.30 5.27 15.48
C GLY A 342 -16.69 6.07 16.63
N VAL A 343 -15.76 5.46 17.36
CA VAL A 343 -15.08 6.11 18.48
C VAL A 343 -13.58 6.23 18.18
N ALA A 344 -13.03 7.43 18.36
CA ALA A 344 -11.61 7.70 18.25
C ALA A 344 -11.08 8.23 19.60
N VAL A 345 -10.15 7.48 20.16
CA VAL A 345 -9.50 7.80 21.45
C VAL A 345 -8.05 8.18 21.20
N SER A 346 -7.64 9.34 21.71
CA SER A 346 -6.27 9.83 21.57
C SER A 346 -5.59 9.96 22.92
N PHE A 347 -4.34 9.47 23.01
CA PHE A 347 -3.50 9.70 24.17
C PHE A 347 -2.53 10.82 23.85
N CYS A 348 -2.46 11.81 24.72
CA CYS A 348 -1.58 12.97 24.59
C CYS A 348 -0.64 13.03 25.78
N ASP A 349 0.66 12.85 25.57
CA ASP A 349 1.68 13.14 26.57
C ASP A 349 2.20 14.58 26.43
N PHE A 350 3.11 14.97 27.32
CA PHE A 350 3.60 16.34 27.35
C PHE A 350 4.27 16.77 26.03
N GLU A 351 5.00 15.84 25.38
CA GLU A 351 5.70 16.11 24.12
C GLU A 351 4.74 16.23 22.91
N GLU A 352 3.50 15.76 23.06
CA GLU A 352 2.51 15.68 21.98
C GLU A 352 1.46 16.79 22.00
N LYS A 353 1.53 17.73 22.96
CA LYS A 353 0.57 18.85 23.08
C LYS A 353 0.53 19.73 21.82
N GLU A 354 1.67 19.98 21.20
CA GLU A 354 1.77 20.75 19.96
C GLU A 354 1.06 20.02 18.81
N TYR A 355 1.21 18.70 18.72
CA TYR A 355 0.53 17.89 17.69
C TYR A 355 -1.00 17.92 17.87
N LEU A 356 -1.48 17.88 19.12
CA LEU A 356 -2.91 18.02 19.42
C LEU A 356 -3.44 19.37 18.96
N ALA A 357 -2.73 20.45 19.25
CA ALA A 357 -3.13 21.80 18.85
C ALA A 357 -3.19 21.95 17.32
N ASP A 358 -2.23 21.38 16.59
CA ASP A 358 -2.23 21.38 15.13
C ASP A 358 -3.38 20.54 14.54
N ILE A 359 -3.70 19.40 15.16
CA ILE A 359 -4.86 18.56 14.78
C ILE A 359 -6.17 19.32 14.98
N GLU A 360 -6.36 19.96 16.14
CA GLU A 360 -7.57 20.77 16.44
C GLU A 360 -7.70 21.95 15.49
N LYS A 361 -6.58 22.58 15.12
CA LYS A 361 -6.54 23.68 14.14
C LYS A 361 -6.95 23.20 12.74
N LEU A 362 -6.47 22.03 12.29
CA LEU A 362 -6.83 21.47 10.98
C LEU A 362 -8.29 21.03 10.92
N THR A 363 -8.76 20.36 11.98
CA THR A 363 -10.12 19.78 12.01
C THR A 363 -11.20 20.80 12.39
N HIS A 364 -10.81 21.96 12.88
CA HIS A 364 -11.69 22.98 13.47
C HIS A 364 -12.57 22.43 14.62
N ILE A 365 -12.16 21.31 15.22
CA ILE A 365 -12.86 20.65 16.33
C ILE A 365 -11.94 20.64 17.54
N ARG A 366 -12.42 21.16 18.65
CA ARG A 366 -11.76 20.98 19.95
C ARG A 366 -12.11 19.61 20.48
N ILE A 367 -11.11 18.75 20.67
CA ILE A 367 -11.32 17.37 21.13
C ILE A 367 -11.54 17.38 22.64
N PRO A 368 -12.69 16.87 23.15
CA PRO A 368 -12.98 16.89 24.57
C PRO A 368 -12.00 16.01 25.34
N SER A 369 -11.49 16.53 26.47
CA SER A 369 -10.65 15.78 27.39
C SER A 369 -11.48 14.93 28.35
N VAL A 370 -10.97 13.72 28.64
CA VAL A 370 -11.61 12.78 29.56
C VAL A 370 -10.69 12.52 30.74
N GLU A 371 -11.26 12.60 31.95
CA GLU A 371 -10.55 12.27 33.19
C GLU A 371 -10.36 10.76 33.35
N HIS A 372 -9.25 10.35 33.98
CA HIS A 372 -8.89 8.96 34.20
C HIS A 372 -7.92 8.77 35.39
N GLU A 373 -7.65 7.52 35.75
CA GLU A 373 -6.87 7.16 36.95
C GLU A 373 -5.37 7.52 36.88
N TRP A 374 -4.81 7.76 35.68
CA TRP A 374 -3.39 8.07 35.45
C TRP A 374 -3.19 9.43 34.78
N PRO A 375 -3.59 10.55 35.42
CA PRO A 375 -3.45 11.88 34.82
C PRO A 375 -1.97 12.24 34.60
N MET A 376 -1.74 13.14 33.66
CA MET A 376 -0.39 13.61 33.34
C MET A 376 0.14 14.52 34.46
N GLN A 377 1.11 14.04 35.21
CA GLN A 377 1.65 14.75 36.39
C GLN A 377 2.38 16.05 36.03
N VAL A 378 3.02 16.11 34.87
CA VAL A 378 3.71 17.30 34.38
C VAL A 378 2.72 18.43 34.07
N PHE A 379 1.51 18.10 33.59
CA PHE A 379 0.44 19.06 33.34
C PHE A 379 -0.03 19.76 34.61
N GLU A 380 -0.25 19.00 35.68
CA GLU A 380 -0.65 19.56 36.98
C GLU A 380 0.40 20.48 37.60
N LYS A 381 1.69 20.18 37.40
CA LYS A 381 2.79 21.02 37.93
C LYS A 381 2.89 22.37 37.24
N GLU A 382 2.64 22.44 35.91
CA GLU A 382 2.65 23.71 35.18
C GLU A 382 1.45 24.59 35.52
N GLU A 383 0.24 24.04 35.63
CA GLU A 383 -0.93 24.81 36.07
C GLU A 383 -0.76 25.37 37.48
N LYS A 384 -0.23 24.59 38.41
CA LYS A 384 0.08 25.05 39.77
C LYS A 384 1.15 26.15 39.82
N GLN A 385 2.14 26.13 38.90
CA GLN A 385 3.15 27.18 38.80
C GLN A 385 2.63 28.46 38.15
N THR A 386 1.72 28.39 37.19
CA THR A 386 1.07 29.55 36.57
C THR A 386 0.06 30.21 37.51
N GLN A 387 -0.70 29.45 38.28
CA GLN A 387 -1.62 29.97 39.28
C GLN A 387 -0.89 30.59 40.50
N GLY A 388 0.31 30.08 40.86
CA GLY A 388 1.13 30.63 41.93
C GLY A 388 1.90 31.91 41.58
N ARG A 389 2.02 32.30 40.30
CA ARG A 389 2.69 33.52 39.84
C ARG A 389 1.78 34.74 39.73
N GLY A 390 0.45 34.58 39.90
CA GLY A 390 -0.54 35.63 39.73
C GLY A 390 -0.78 36.54 40.94
N GLN A 391 -0.18 36.27 42.12
CA GLN A 391 -0.37 37.10 43.31
C GLN A 391 0.98 37.52 43.93
N ARG A 392 1.76 38.34 43.24
CA ARG A 392 2.74 39.22 43.87
C ARG A 392 2.26 40.67 43.76
N ALA A 393 1.87 41.20 44.90
CA ALA A 393 1.50 42.58 45.07
C ALA A 393 2.61 43.56 44.64
N PRO A 394 2.30 44.78 44.20
CA PRO A 394 3.27 45.74 43.70
C PRO A 394 4.17 46.22 44.85
N ARG A 395 5.47 46.00 44.72
CA ARG A 395 6.48 46.51 45.64
C ARG A 395 6.80 47.95 45.26
N ALA A 396 6.53 48.84 46.22
CA ALA A 396 6.79 50.27 46.17
C ALA A 396 8.23 50.62 45.69
N GLU A 397 8.28 51.66 44.88
CA GLU A 397 9.49 52.34 44.41
C GLU A 397 10.38 52.77 45.56
N ARG A 398 11.65 52.44 45.50
CA ARG A 398 12.71 53.12 46.25
C ARG A 398 13.77 53.60 45.26
N ALA A 399 14.02 54.92 45.36
CA ALA A 399 14.96 55.70 44.58
C ALA A 399 16.43 55.28 44.69
N PRO A 400 17.31 55.70 43.76
CA PRO A 400 18.64 55.19 43.61
C PRO A 400 19.64 55.83 44.56
N ALA A 401 20.47 55.02 45.22
CA ALA A 401 21.61 55.48 46.00
C ALA A 401 22.93 55.31 45.21
N VAL A 402 23.64 56.38 45.27
CA VAL A 402 24.93 56.73 44.62
C VAL A 402 26.06 55.76 45.00
N ARG A 403 26.88 55.42 44.02
CA ARG A 403 28.20 54.77 44.20
C ARG A 403 29.25 55.75 44.71
N PRO A 404 30.27 55.28 45.44
CA PRO A 404 31.62 55.81 45.28
C PRO A 404 32.58 54.73 44.74
N ALA A 405 33.45 55.19 43.87
CA ALA A 405 34.58 54.47 43.30
C ALA A 405 35.78 54.51 44.27
N VAL A 406 36.50 53.41 44.43
CA VAL A 406 37.92 53.41 44.80
C VAL A 406 38.61 52.21 44.16
N GLN A 407 39.46 52.50 43.27
CA GLN A 407 40.87 52.19 42.97
C GLN A 407 41.40 50.75 43.05
N ALA A 408 42.12 50.48 42.03
CA ALA A 408 42.95 49.34 41.67
C ALA A 408 44.16 49.13 42.62
N GLN A 409 44.62 47.93 42.77
CA GLN A 409 46.05 47.51 42.86
C GLN A 409 46.12 45.98 42.65
N GLN A 410 46.71 45.57 41.54
CA GLN A 410 47.99 44.91 41.27
C GLN A 410 48.39 43.76 42.20
N GLN A 411 48.53 42.55 41.69
CA GLN A 411 49.74 41.74 41.51
C GLN A 411 49.44 40.23 41.47
N ALA A 412 49.90 39.62 40.41
CA ALA A 412 50.17 38.18 40.28
C ALA A 412 51.45 37.81 41.01
N PRO A 413 51.95 36.55 41.21
CA PRO A 413 52.07 35.58 40.10
C PRO A 413 51.88 34.08 40.44
N ALA A 414 51.67 33.35 39.42
CA ALA A 414 52.05 32.00 38.99
C ALA A 414 52.61 30.95 39.96
N ARG A 415 52.12 29.78 39.95
CA ARG A 415 52.93 28.55 40.01
C ARG A 415 52.41 27.45 39.05
N LYS A 416 53.39 26.95 38.29
CA LYS A 416 53.33 25.98 37.18
C LYS A 416 53.25 24.53 37.67
N LYS A 417 52.47 23.72 36.95
CA LYS A 417 52.70 22.39 36.31
C LYS A 417 53.13 21.19 37.20
N PRO A 418 52.89 19.92 36.73
CA PRO A 418 53.24 19.44 35.40
C PRO A 418 52.20 18.59 34.65
N VAL A 419 52.37 18.65 33.36
CA VAL A 419 51.89 17.84 32.26
C VAL A 419 52.45 16.41 32.31
N ARG A 420 51.65 15.43 31.97
CA ARG A 420 52.17 14.17 31.42
C ARG A 420 51.36 13.77 30.18
N ALA A 421 52.02 13.87 29.06
CA ALA A 421 51.64 13.39 27.76
C ALA A 421 52.00 11.90 27.62
N ALA A 422 51.21 11.16 26.86
CA ALA A 422 51.62 10.04 25.99
C ALA A 422 50.42 9.80 25.04
N ALA A 423 50.49 10.22 23.82
CA ALA A 423 51.05 9.59 22.63
C ALA A 423 50.10 8.58 22.02
N ARG A 424 49.54 9.01 20.87
CA ARG A 424 48.98 8.23 19.77
C ARG A 424 50.05 7.29 19.19
N PRO A 425 49.70 6.20 18.48
CA PRO A 425 49.78 6.37 17.01
C PRO A 425 48.61 5.83 16.22
N GLU A 426 48.34 6.51 15.11
CA GLU A 426 47.65 6.07 13.92
C GLU A 426 48.41 4.92 13.26
N LYS A 427 47.65 3.99 12.68
CA LYS A 427 48.11 3.22 11.53
C LYS A 427 46.93 2.98 10.57
N SER A 428 47.01 3.65 9.46
CA SER A 428 46.49 3.32 8.15
C SER A 428 47.21 2.07 7.64
N GLU A 429 46.48 1.09 7.17
CA GLU A 429 47.00 0.08 6.23
C GLU A 429 46.04 -0.05 5.05
N GLU A 430 46.49 0.53 3.94
CA GLU A 430 46.22 0.10 2.57
C GLU A 430 46.65 -1.34 2.42
N PHE A 431 45.84 -2.18 1.78
CA PHE A 431 46.30 -3.45 1.22
C PHE A 431 45.97 -3.49 -0.27
N GLN A 432 47.05 -3.45 -1.03
CA GLN A 432 47.13 -3.63 -2.46
C GLN A 432 46.85 -5.09 -2.85
N MET A 433 46.32 -5.22 -4.06
CA MET A 433 46.23 -6.45 -4.86
C MET A 433 47.59 -7.12 -5.02
N GLU A 434 47.60 -8.44 -4.91
CA GLU A 434 48.59 -9.26 -5.62
C GLU A 434 47.95 -10.56 -6.10
N GLN A 435 48.03 -10.74 -7.42
CA GLN A 435 47.72 -11.95 -8.17
C GLN A 435 48.86 -12.94 -7.97
N THR A 436 48.56 -14.24 -7.79
CA THR A 436 49.35 -15.32 -8.40
C THR A 436 48.63 -16.67 -8.36
N ASN A 437 48.42 -17.17 -9.55
CA ASN A 437 48.72 -18.54 -10.07
C ASN A 437 48.12 -19.81 -9.45
N THR A 438 47.32 -20.41 -10.29
CA THR A 438 47.00 -21.84 -10.41
C THR A 438 48.26 -22.73 -10.50
N PRO A 439 48.21 -24.00 -10.08
CA PRO A 439 48.39 -25.04 -11.12
C PRO A 439 47.44 -26.24 -11.02
N GLN A 440 47.33 -26.81 -12.19
CA GLN A 440 46.63 -27.94 -12.79
C GLN A 440 46.63 -29.28 -12.05
N ARG A 441 45.61 -30.03 -12.40
CA ARG A 441 45.25 -31.45 -12.40
C ARG A 441 46.41 -32.46 -12.48
N PRO A 442 46.18 -33.76 -12.10
CA PRO A 442 45.77 -34.71 -13.16
C PRO A 442 44.62 -35.67 -12.78
N GLN A 443 43.97 -36.11 -13.84
CA GLN A 443 42.99 -37.20 -13.94
C GLN A 443 43.61 -38.55 -13.64
N GLN A 444 42.82 -39.52 -13.12
CA GLN A 444 42.78 -40.89 -13.67
C GLN A 444 41.53 -41.65 -13.20
N ASP A 445 41.09 -42.41 -14.14
CA ASP A 445 39.98 -43.30 -14.36
C ASP A 445 39.68 -44.38 -13.30
N GLY A 446 38.43 -44.89 -13.35
CA GLY A 446 38.22 -46.30 -13.12
C GLY A 446 36.95 -46.73 -12.37
N ALA A 447 35.91 -47.09 -13.13
CA ALA A 447 35.00 -48.24 -12.92
C ALA A 447 34.18 -48.41 -11.63
N ALA A 448 32.87 -48.50 -11.82
CA ALA A 448 31.90 -49.21 -10.96
C ALA A 448 32.12 -50.74 -11.02
N PRO A 449 31.44 -51.67 -10.29
CA PRO A 449 30.12 -51.59 -9.66
C PRO A 449 29.95 -52.39 -8.35
N ALA A 450 28.69 -52.41 -7.86
CA ALA A 450 27.95 -53.49 -7.14
C ALA A 450 27.99 -53.60 -5.61
N GLU A 451 26.75 -53.51 -5.08
CA GLU A 451 26.08 -54.43 -4.13
C GLU A 451 26.53 -54.59 -2.66
N SER A 452 25.50 -54.53 -1.89
CA SER A 452 25.11 -55.41 -0.76
C SER A 452 25.35 -54.95 0.70
N ALA A 453 24.24 -54.79 1.36
CA ALA A 453 23.76 -55.56 2.49
C ALA A 453 24.26 -55.28 3.93
N LYS A 454 23.28 -54.97 4.76
CA LYS A 454 23.00 -55.48 6.13
C LYS A 454 24.02 -55.28 7.26
N ARG A 455 23.52 -54.70 8.35
CA ARG A 455 23.40 -55.26 9.75
C ARG A 455 23.26 -54.11 10.77
N ARG A 456 22.13 -54.06 11.51
CA ARG A 456 21.74 -54.66 12.80
C ARG A 456 22.69 -54.33 13.98
N ARG A 457 22.12 -53.68 15.00
CA ARG A 457 22.06 -54.09 16.42
C ARG A 457 21.57 -52.92 17.28
N ARG A 458 20.42 -52.99 17.93
CA ARG A 458 20.00 -53.68 19.21
C ARG A 458 20.61 -53.01 20.46
N ARG A 459 19.76 -52.48 21.33
CA ARG A 459 19.39 -52.90 22.70
C ARG A 459 18.70 -51.75 23.42
N GLY A 460 17.61 -51.83 24.05
CA GLY A 460 16.97 -52.69 25.05
C GLY A 460 16.66 -51.79 26.23
N GLY A 461 15.60 -51.76 26.89
CA GLY A 461 14.67 -52.65 27.46
C GLY A 461 13.91 -51.98 28.60
N ARG A 462 12.81 -52.49 28.82
CA ARG A 462 12.06 -52.97 30.01
C ARG A 462 11.16 -51.94 30.72
N ARG A 463 9.86 -52.16 30.67
CA ARG A 463 8.92 -52.99 31.51
C ARG A 463 8.34 -52.19 32.70
N HIS A 464 7.02 -52.07 32.85
CA HIS A 464 6.00 -52.91 33.49
C HIS A 464 4.62 -52.25 33.32
N LYS A 465 3.58 -52.93 32.80
CA LYS A 465 2.56 -53.79 33.38
C LYS A 465 1.68 -53.06 34.43
N SER A 466 0.40 -52.93 34.25
CA SER A 466 -0.75 -53.81 34.45
C SER A 466 -2.02 -52.94 34.25
N GLY A 467 -3.15 -53.32 33.75
CA GLY A 467 -3.94 -54.54 33.77
C GLY A 467 -5.38 -54.16 34.01
N GLY A 468 -6.32 -54.81 33.30
CA GLY A 468 -7.70 -54.91 33.78
C GLY A 468 -8.78 -54.51 32.74
N GLN A 469 -9.13 -55.47 31.95
CA GLN A 469 -10.48 -56.10 31.80
C GLN A 469 -11.62 -55.26 31.21
N GLY A 470 -12.10 -55.76 30.05
CA GLY A 470 -13.36 -55.46 29.39
C GLY A 470 -14.57 -56.06 30.09
N PRO A 471 -15.75 -56.26 29.49
CA PRO A 471 -15.99 -56.92 28.19
C PRO A 471 -17.11 -56.31 27.31
N ALA A 472 -17.04 -56.60 26.02
CA ALA A 472 -17.95 -57.27 25.07
C ALA A 472 -19.43 -56.86 24.95
N ALA A 473 -19.85 -56.60 23.72
CA ALA A 473 -20.89 -57.24 22.92
C ALA A 473 -21.19 -56.31 21.73
N ALA A 474 -20.93 -56.69 20.55
CA ALA A 474 -21.52 -57.61 19.60
C ALA A 474 -22.61 -56.97 18.71
N SER A 475 -22.36 -57.09 17.40
CA SER A 475 -23.27 -57.41 16.28
C SER A 475 -24.07 -56.24 15.70
N GLN A 476 -24.26 -55.99 14.45
CA GLN A 476 -24.32 -56.80 13.22
C GLN A 476 -24.44 -55.86 12.01
N ALA A 477 -23.80 -56.19 10.94
CA ALA A 477 -24.22 -55.76 9.60
C ALA A 477 -25.32 -56.71 9.10
N PRO A 478 -26.17 -56.31 8.17
CA PRO A 478 -26.16 -57.00 6.88
C PRO A 478 -26.39 -56.13 5.65
N GLN A 479 -25.60 -56.45 4.61
CA GLN A 479 -25.95 -56.94 3.27
C GLN A 479 -26.92 -56.18 2.36
N LYS A 480 -26.31 -55.80 1.20
CA LYS A 480 -26.74 -55.94 -0.21
C LYS A 480 -28.21 -56.09 -0.54
N LYS A 481 -28.67 -55.31 -1.51
CA LYS A 481 -29.39 -55.81 -2.70
C LYS A 481 -29.17 -54.86 -3.91
N GLU A 482 -28.73 -55.50 -4.97
CA GLU A 482 -28.73 -55.17 -6.38
C GLU A 482 -30.11 -54.82 -6.92
N SER A 483 -30.16 -53.93 -7.89
CA SER A 483 -30.81 -54.20 -9.20
C SER A 483 -30.62 -52.98 -10.11
N ALA A 484 -29.90 -53.16 -11.22
CA ALA A 484 -30.04 -52.47 -12.49
C ALA A 484 -31.20 -53.11 -13.28
N PRO A 485 -31.70 -52.65 -14.47
CA PRO A 485 -30.94 -52.01 -15.55
C PRO A 485 -31.72 -50.97 -16.43
N GLN A 486 -30.88 -50.28 -17.26
CA GLN A 486 -31.14 -49.92 -18.67
C GLN A 486 -32.26 -48.94 -19.07
N ALA A 487 -31.88 -47.85 -19.76
CA ALA A 487 -32.17 -47.64 -21.17
C ALA A 487 -31.48 -46.35 -21.71
N GLN A 488 -30.57 -46.53 -22.64
CA GLN A 488 -30.25 -45.54 -23.69
C GLN A 488 -31.35 -45.62 -24.79
N PRO A 489 -31.58 -44.53 -25.54
CA PRO A 489 -31.50 -44.64 -27.00
C PRO A 489 -30.68 -43.46 -27.62
N GLN A 490 -29.63 -43.79 -28.40
CA GLN A 490 -29.54 -43.80 -29.85
C GLN A 490 -29.66 -42.43 -30.57
N GLN A 491 -28.51 -42.07 -31.16
CA GLN A 491 -28.36 -41.13 -32.28
C GLN A 491 -29.14 -41.59 -33.52
N PRO A 492 -29.41 -40.68 -34.46
CA PRO A 492 -29.31 -41.04 -35.88
C PRO A 492 -28.25 -40.25 -36.64
N GLN A 493 -27.65 -41.02 -37.53
CA GLN A 493 -26.63 -40.64 -38.49
C GLN A 493 -27.21 -40.02 -39.75
N LYS A 494 -26.34 -39.20 -40.42
CA LYS A 494 -26.10 -39.05 -41.85
C LYS A 494 -27.25 -38.64 -42.80
N GLU A 495 -26.93 -37.58 -43.56
CA GLU A 495 -26.91 -37.64 -45.01
C GLU A 495 -26.15 -36.46 -45.65
N LYS A 496 -25.18 -36.81 -46.53
CA LYS A 496 -24.65 -35.98 -47.62
C LYS A 496 -25.36 -36.41 -48.92
N PRO A 497 -25.54 -35.51 -49.92
CA PRO A 497 -24.85 -35.65 -51.18
C PRO A 497 -24.29 -34.32 -51.72
N ALA A 498 -23.12 -34.23 -52.21
CA ALA A 498 -22.46 -34.57 -53.48
C ALA A 498 -22.85 -33.71 -54.71
N ASN A 499 -21.76 -33.10 -55.23
CA ASN A 499 -21.52 -32.76 -56.65
C ASN A 499 -22.00 -31.45 -57.27
N GLY A 500 -21.00 -30.79 -57.89
CA GLY A 500 -21.22 -29.95 -59.07
C GLY A 500 -20.19 -28.83 -59.25
N ALA A 501 -19.01 -29.13 -59.78
CA ALA A 501 -18.21 -28.15 -60.52
C ALA A 501 -18.73 -28.07 -61.97
N PRO A 502 -18.51 -27.01 -62.75
CA PRO A 502 -17.31 -26.93 -63.57
C PRO A 502 -16.70 -25.53 -63.85
N ARG A 503 -15.41 -25.54 -64.08
CA ARG A 503 -14.48 -24.86 -64.98
C ARG A 503 -15.03 -23.85 -66.00
N GLY A 504 -14.26 -22.78 -66.21
CA GLY A 504 -14.09 -21.95 -67.41
C GLY A 504 -13.22 -20.75 -67.04
N LYS A 505 -11.99 -20.67 -67.33
CA LYS A 505 -11.03 -20.45 -68.43
C LYS A 505 -11.21 -19.08 -69.10
N ASN A 506 -10.04 -18.38 -69.16
CA ASN A 506 -9.54 -17.41 -70.16
C ASN A 506 -9.94 -15.93 -69.88
N GLY A 507 -9.09 -14.98 -70.02
CA GLY A 507 -7.86 -14.68 -70.77
C GLY A 507 -7.29 -13.32 -70.32
N ARG A 508 -5.99 -13.24 -70.35
CA ARG A 508 -5.11 -12.47 -71.24
C ARG A 508 -5.39 -10.98 -71.43
N GLY A 509 -4.29 -10.23 -71.14
CA GLY A 509 -3.75 -9.14 -71.97
C GLY A 509 -3.47 -7.92 -71.13
N GLU A 510 -2.33 -7.54 -71.03
CA GLU A 510 -1.21 -6.87 -71.71
C GLU A 510 -0.86 -5.58 -71.01
N LYS A 511 0.45 -5.51 -70.63
CA LYS A 511 1.49 -4.55 -71.02
C LYS A 511 1.22 -3.09 -70.66
N ALA A 512 2.10 -2.46 -70.08
CA ALA A 512 3.48 -2.06 -70.15
C ALA A 512 3.62 -0.55 -69.88
N GLU A 513 4.72 -0.21 -69.28
CA GLU A 513 5.68 0.87 -69.50
C GLU A 513 5.38 2.19 -68.81
N HIS A 514 6.23 2.81 -68.05
CA HIS A 514 7.61 3.23 -68.16
C HIS A 514 8.07 3.89 -66.85
N ALA A 515 9.27 3.58 -66.42
CA ALA A 515 10.06 4.44 -65.55
C ALA A 515 10.66 5.60 -66.36
N PRO A 516 11.16 6.69 -65.75
CA PRO A 516 12.62 6.77 -65.54
C PRO A 516 13.09 7.38 -64.22
N ARG A 517 14.13 6.87 -63.79
CA ARG A 517 15.41 7.19 -63.11
C ARG A 517 15.84 8.65 -63.18
N ALA A 518 16.29 9.20 -62.02
CA ALA A 518 17.50 10.03 -61.79
C ALA A 518 17.59 10.34 -60.28
N GLU A 519 18.53 9.83 -59.59
CA GLU A 519 19.87 10.26 -59.22
C GLU A 519 19.94 11.50 -58.33
N LYS A 520 20.52 11.27 -57.21
CA LYS A 520 21.65 11.85 -56.48
C LYS A 520 21.35 12.42 -55.08
N SER A 521 21.92 11.68 -54.13
CA SER A 521 22.81 12.09 -53.03
C SER A 521 22.47 13.33 -52.18
N ALA A 522 22.24 13.07 -50.89
CA ALA A 522 22.96 13.78 -49.82
C ALA A 522 22.84 12.98 -48.50
N LYS A 523 24.01 12.73 -47.97
CA LYS A 523 24.24 12.29 -46.58
C LYS A 523 23.64 13.32 -45.63
N SER A 524 22.79 12.92 -44.68
CA SER A 524 22.62 13.69 -43.49
C SER A 524 22.71 12.77 -42.26
N ALA A 525 23.56 13.21 -41.38
CA ALA A 525 23.98 12.56 -40.15
C ALA A 525 22.80 12.27 -39.21
N LYS A 526 22.89 11.15 -38.51
CA LYS A 526 22.13 10.87 -37.30
C LYS A 526 22.49 11.93 -36.26
N GLU A 527 21.55 12.80 -35.93
CA GLU A 527 21.56 13.53 -34.67
C GLU A 527 20.85 12.71 -33.62
N GLU A 528 21.62 12.25 -32.65
CA GLU A 528 21.12 11.78 -31.35
C GLU A 528 20.58 13.00 -30.59
N PRO A 529 19.40 12.96 -29.99
CA PRO A 529 18.93 14.05 -29.16
C PRO A 529 19.77 14.13 -27.87
N ARG A 530 20.46 15.24 -27.71
CA ARG A 530 21.23 15.57 -26.51
C ARG A 530 20.31 15.75 -25.32
N PHE A 531 20.53 14.92 -24.33
CA PHE A 531 19.94 14.90 -22.97
C PHE A 531 20.46 16.10 -22.13
N SER A 532 20.30 17.34 -22.54
CA SER A 532 20.79 18.48 -21.76
C SER A 532 19.72 19.46 -21.26
N GLU A 533 18.46 19.36 -21.70
CA GLU A 533 17.41 20.29 -21.25
C GLU A 533 16.48 19.78 -20.15
N VAL A 534 16.58 18.51 -19.77
CA VAL A 534 15.73 17.91 -18.70
C VAL A 534 16.31 18.09 -17.30
N ASP A 535 17.60 18.45 -17.19
CA ASP A 535 18.32 18.44 -15.90
C ASP A 535 18.20 19.76 -15.12
N ASP A 536 17.96 20.89 -15.79
CA ASP A 536 17.85 22.19 -15.11
C ASP A 536 16.49 22.45 -14.44
N SER A 537 15.41 21.84 -14.93
CA SER A 537 14.09 21.95 -14.30
C SER A 537 13.98 21.10 -13.01
N ILE A 538 14.78 20.04 -12.89
CA ILE A 538 14.78 19.14 -11.72
C ILE A 538 15.56 19.75 -10.54
N GLN A 539 16.60 20.56 -10.80
CA GLN A 539 17.36 21.21 -9.73
C GLN A 539 16.65 22.42 -9.11
N LEU A 540 15.69 23.04 -9.82
CA LEU A 540 14.88 24.14 -9.29
C LEU A 540 13.79 23.65 -8.31
N ILE A 541 13.29 22.42 -8.48
CA ILE A 541 12.26 21.82 -7.62
C ILE A 541 12.81 21.46 -6.23
N ALA A 542 14.10 21.17 -6.12
CA ALA A 542 14.74 20.77 -4.86
C ALA A 542 15.12 21.94 -3.93
N ARG A 543 14.98 23.21 -4.34
CA ARG A 543 15.53 24.39 -3.62
C ARG A 543 14.53 25.36 -3.01
N ARG A 544 13.23 25.18 -3.14
CA ARG A 544 12.21 26.03 -2.47
C ARG A 544 11.16 25.19 -1.79
N ALA A 545 11.01 25.35 -0.48
CA ALA A 545 9.82 24.94 0.23
C ALA A 545 8.65 25.77 -0.32
N PRO A 546 7.59 25.17 -0.89
CA PRO A 546 6.51 25.93 -1.52
C PRO A 546 5.54 26.44 -0.46
N ALA A 547 5.16 27.70 -0.57
CA ALA A 547 3.94 28.19 0.03
C ALA A 547 2.76 27.47 -0.65
N GLN A 548 1.90 26.80 0.10
CA GLN A 548 0.67 26.21 -0.40
C GLN A 548 -0.16 27.31 -1.09
N LYS A 549 -0.46 27.11 -2.37
CA LYS A 549 -1.26 28.05 -3.16
C LYS A 549 -2.75 27.94 -2.83
N TYR A 550 -3.18 26.75 -2.39
CA TYR A 550 -4.55 26.44 -1.98
C TYR A 550 -4.54 25.69 -0.64
N ALA A 551 -5.39 26.09 0.29
CA ALA A 551 -5.48 25.46 1.61
C ALA A 551 -6.26 24.14 1.58
N SER A 552 -7.11 23.93 0.56
CA SER A 552 -7.90 22.73 0.39
C SER A 552 -8.13 22.39 -1.08
N PHE A 553 -8.53 21.15 -1.35
CA PHE A 553 -8.94 20.71 -2.68
C PHE A 553 -10.19 21.44 -3.20
N GLU A 554 -11.10 21.85 -2.32
CA GLU A 554 -12.26 22.65 -2.69
C GLU A 554 -11.86 24.04 -3.19
N GLU A 555 -10.86 24.64 -2.59
CA GLU A 555 -10.31 25.94 -2.99
C GLU A 555 -9.59 25.83 -4.36
N TYR A 556 -8.84 24.74 -4.58
CA TYR A 556 -8.25 24.42 -5.87
C TYR A 556 -9.31 24.34 -6.98
N MET A 557 -10.41 23.63 -6.71
CA MET A 557 -11.47 23.45 -7.69
C MET A 557 -12.25 24.73 -7.98
N LYS A 558 -12.56 25.55 -6.97
CA LYS A 558 -13.19 26.86 -7.18
C LYS A 558 -12.34 27.78 -8.06
N ALA A 559 -11.02 27.66 -7.98
CA ALA A 559 -10.12 28.46 -8.79
C ALA A 559 -9.98 27.97 -10.25
N HIS A 560 -10.49 26.77 -10.59
CA HIS A 560 -10.37 26.14 -11.91
C HIS A 560 -11.74 25.76 -12.52
N GLU A 561 -12.87 26.26 -11.96
CA GLU A 561 -14.23 26.10 -12.51
C GLU A 561 -14.59 27.19 -13.55
N GLU A 562 -13.68 28.12 -13.85
CA GLU A 562 -13.76 29.03 -14.99
C GLU A 562 -12.93 28.45 -16.16
#